data_d5c882706024e91630e2e9631938bb7e
#
_entry.id   d5c882706024e91630e2e9631938bb7e
#
_cell.length_a   1.000
_cell.length_b   1.000
_cell.length_c   1.000
_cell.angle_alpha   90.00
_cell.angle_beta   90.00
_cell.angle_gamma   90.00
#
_symmetry.space_group_name_H-M   'P 1'
#
loop_
_entity.id
_entity.type
_entity.pdbx_description
1 polymer ?
#
loop_
_entity_poly.entity_id
_entity_poly.type
_entity_poly.pdbx_seq_one_letter_code
_entity_poly.pdbx_strand_id
1 'polypeptide(L)'
;MLVFATGFLTTHPPFAARVFGRDGANLADTWRDGMVAYASTTVHGFPNLFVIDGPNASLGHNSAIVMIEAQIGYVLGAIDDDARVLEVSLAAQQRYTADLDARAADTVWLGGGCESWYVDATTRRLTLLWPDLAYAFRDRLAEFDRDAYL
;
A
#
# COMPACT_ATOMS: atom_id res chain seq x y z
N MET A 1 -30.07 -11.44 22.35
CA MET A 1 -29.25 -10.35 21.83
C MET A 1 -28.92 -10.66 20.37
N LEU A 2 -29.16 -9.72 19.46
CA LEU A 2 -28.80 -9.87 18.04
C LEU A 2 -27.54 -9.03 17.77
N VAL A 3 -26.51 -9.62 17.17
CA VAL A 3 -25.25 -8.95 16.83
C VAL A 3 -25.07 -8.99 15.32
N PHE A 4 -25.03 -7.82 14.68
CA PHE A 4 -24.77 -7.68 13.25
C PHE A 4 -23.25 -7.47 13.04
N ALA A 5 -22.53 -8.53 12.66
CA ALA A 5 -21.11 -8.49 12.37
C ALA A 5 -20.89 -8.18 10.87
N THR A 6 -21.13 -6.93 10.47
CA THR A 6 -21.18 -6.52 9.05
C THR A 6 -19.82 -6.27 8.40
N GLY A 7 -18.72 -6.41 9.17
CA GLY A 7 -17.36 -6.24 8.64
C GLY A 7 -16.91 -4.78 8.49
N PHE A 8 -15.86 -4.55 7.72
CA PHE A 8 -15.24 -3.24 7.50
C PHE A 8 -15.01 -2.98 6.00
N LEU A 9 -15.04 -1.71 5.59
CA LEU A 9 -14.61 -1.27 4.27
C LEU A 9 -13.09 -1.02 4.30
N THR A 10 -12.32 -2.06 4.16
CA THR A 10 -10.86 -2.03 4.29
C THR A 10 -10.16 -1.46 3.05
N THR A 11 -10.76 -1.62 1.86
CA THR A 11 -10.21 -1.17 0.58
C THR A 11 -10.51 0.30 0.26
N HIS A 12 -11.37 0.96 1.07
CA HIS A 12 -11.73 2.37 0.92
C HIS A 12 -11.65 3.07 2.28
N PRO A 13 -10.44 3.32 2.81
CA PRO A 13 -10.27 3.86 4.16
C PRO A 13 -10.81 5.30 4.26
N PRO A 14 -11.65 5.61 5.26
CA PRO A 14 -12.32 6.93 5.37
C PRO A 14 -11.36 8.11 5.50
N PHE A 15 -10.14 7.90 6.01
CA PHE A 15 -9.15 8.98 6.13
C PHE A 15 -8.72 9.53 4.77
N ALA A 16 -8.74 8.71 3.71
CA ALA A 16 -8.30 9.11 2.38
C ALA A 16 -9.10 10.32 1.84
N ALA A 17 -10.37 10.45 2.19
CA ALA A 17 -11.20 11.59 1.82
C ALA A 17 -10.76 12.92 2.47
N ARG A 18 -9.87 12.88 3.46
CA ARG A 18 -9.36 14.05 4.20
C ARG A 18 -7.89 14.37 3.89
N VAL A 19 -7.25 13.60 3.01
CA VAL A 19 -5.86 13.80 2.60
C VAL A 19 -5.84 14.40 1.22
N PHE A 20 -5.14 15.53 1.10
CA PHE A 20 -5.00 16.26 -0.16
C PHE A 20 -3.53 16.40 -0.51
N GLY A 21 -3.20 16.07 -1.73
CA GLY A 21 -1.87 16.14 -2.29
C GLY A 21 -1.65 17.40 -3.12
N ARG A 22 -0.73 17.30 -4.08
CA ARG A 22 -0.39 18.36 -5.02
C ARG A 22 -1.64 18.79 -5.82
N ASP A 23 -1.76 20.07 -6.06
CA ASP A 23 -2.85 20.68 -6.83
C ASP A 23 -4.26 20.36 -6.31
N GLY A 24 -4.37 19.99 -5.02
CA GLY A 24 -5.63 19.64 -4.39
C GLY A 24 -6.15 18.24 -4.74
N ALA A 25 -5.33 17.36 -5.31
CA ALA A 25 -5.70 15.97 -5.56
C ALA A 25 -6.15 15.28 -4.28
N ASN A 26 -7.33 14.65 -4.27
CA ASN A 26 -7.82 13.93 -3.12
C ASN A 26 -7.37 12.46 -3.15
N LEU A 27 -6.89 11.94 -2.02
CA LEU A 27 -6.37 10.58 -1.95
C LEU A 27 -7.46 9.51 -2.20
N ALA A 28 -8.70 9.75 -1.74
CA ALA A 28 -9.80 8.83 -2.02
C ALA A 28 -10.14 8.76 -3.52
N ASP A 29 -10.01 9.88 -4.23
CA ASP A 29 -10.19 9.90 -5.69
C ASP A 29 -9.04 9.19 -6.40
N THR A 30 -7.82 9.37 -5.92
CA THR A 30 -6.63 8.68 -6.44
C THR A 30 -6.72 7.16 -6.26
N TRP A 31 -7.33 6.72 -5.16
CA TRP A 31 -7.51 5.31 -4.83
C TRP A 31 -8.86 4.73 -5.29
N ARG A 32 -9.64 5.46 -6.09
CA ARG A 32 -10.97 5.01 -6.57
C ARG A 32 -10.92 3.68 -7.32
N ASP A 33 -9.86 3.48 -8.12
CA ASP A 33 -9.64 2.26 -8.90
C ASP A 33 -8.73 1.26 -8.17
N GLY A 34 -8.82 1.25 -6.84
CA GLY A 34 -8.03 0.42 -5.93
C GLY A 34 -6.82 1.15 -5.35
N MET A 35 -6.54 0.89 -4.08
CA MET A 35 -5.42 1.50 -3.38
C MET A 35 -4.09 1.11 -4.02
N VAL A 36 -3.20 2.07 -4.15
CA VAL A 36 -1.82 1.89 -4.65
C VAL A 36 -0.85 2.72 -3.81
N ALA A 37 0.35 2.19 -3.60
CA ALA A 37 1.45 2.92 -3.00
C ALA A 37 2.78 2.31 -3.44
N TYR A 38 3.81 3.11 -3.63
CA TYR A 38 5.18 2.63 -3.80
C TYR A 38 5.76 2.24 -2.44
N ALA A 39 6.52 1.14 -2.41
CA ALA A 39 7.03 0.54 -1.18
C ALA A 39 5.92 0.34 -0.12
N SER A 40 4.66 0.16 -0.56
CA SER A 40 3.47 0.07 0.31
C SER A 40 3.32 1.26 1.28
N THR A 41 3.97 2.41 1.00
CA THR A 41 4.14 3.51 1.95
C THR A 41 3.86 4.89 1.33
N THR A 42 4.33 5.18 0.11
CA THR A 42 4.24 6.52 -0.50
C THR A 42 3.37 6.53 -1.75
N VAL A 43 2.70 7.65 -2.00
CA VAL A 43 1.75 7.79 -3.12
C VAL A 43 2.15 8.95 -4.01
N HIS A 44 2.23 8.72 -5.32
CA HIS A 44 2.50 9.78 -6.30
C HIS A 44 1.43 10.88 -6.23
N GLY A 45 1.87 12.13 -6.30
CA GLY A 45 1.02 13.31 -6.14
C GLY A 45 0.81 13.74 -4.69
N PHE A 46 1.35 12.99 -3.71
CA PHE A 46 1.24 13.27 -2.28
C PHE A 46 2.63 13.37 -1.65
N PRO A 47 3.35 14.48 -1.88
CA PRO A 47 4.70 14.67 -1.37
C PRO A 47 4.74 14.60 0.16
N ASN A 48 5.78 13.97 0.69
CA ASN A 48 6.00 13.77 2.13
C ASN A 48 4.88 13.02 2.87
N LEU A 49 3.99 12.34 2.14
CA LEU A 49 3.00 11.45 2.73
C LEU A 49 3.59 10.04 2.85
N PHE A 50 3.62 9.53 4.08
CA PHE A 50 3.97 8.14 4.38
C PHE A 50 2.81 7.45 5.09
N VAL A 51 2.32 6.35 4.53
CA VAL A 51 1.21 5.56 5.08
C VAL A 51 1.79 4.28 5.66
N ILE A 52 1.75 4.12 6.97
CA ILE A 52 2.13 2.88 7.65
C ILE A 52 0.93 1.92 7.63
N ASP A 53 1.20 0.63 7.44
CA ASP A 53 0.19 -0.41 7.15
C ASP A 53 -0.70 -0.01 5.95
N GLY A 54 -0.05 0.59 4.95
CA GLY A 54 -0.68 1.09 3.73
C GLY A 54 -1.05 -0.02 2.74
N PRO A 55 -1.32 0.37 1.48
CA PRO A 55 -1.68 -0.58 0.43
C PRO A 55 -0.64 -1.69 0.29
N ASN A 56 -1.10 -2.94 0.25
CA ASN A 56 -0.26 -4.14 0.14
C ASN A 56 0.78 -4.31 1.27
N ALA A 57 0.54 -3.74 2.46
CA ALA A 57 1.43 -3.90 3.62
C ALA A 57 0.92 -4.94 4.62
N SER A 58 -0.36 -5.27 4.60
CA SER A 58 -0.93 -6.26 5.52
C SER A 58 -0.61 -7.70 5.11
N LEU A 59 -0.70 -8.62 6.07
CA LEU A 59 -0.48 -10.06 5.86
C LEU A 59 -1.61 -10.89 6.46
N GLY A 60 -2.07 -11.89 5.70
CA GLY A 60 -3.03 -12.89 6.19
C GLY A 60 -2.39 -14.06 6.95
N HIS A 61 -1.05 -14.15 7.00
CA HIS A 61 -0.32 -15.35 7.48
C HIS A 61 0.88 -15.01 8.38
N ASN A 62 1.11 -13.75 8.71
CA ASN A 62 2.23 -13.30 9.54
C ASN A 62 1.83 -12.08 10.39
N SER A 63 2.78 -11.55 11.15
CA SER A 63 2.59 -10.40 12.03
C SER A 63 2.63 -9.08 11.25
N ALA A 64 1.58 -8.26 11.36
CA ALA A 64 1.56 -6.90 10.84
C ALA A 64 2.69 -6.04 11.44
N ILE A 65 3.13 -6.33 12.68
CA ILE A 65 4.23 -5.60 13.33
C ILE A 65 5.53 -5.72 12.53
N VAL A 66 5.84 -6.90 11.99
CA VAL A 66 7.04 -7.09 11.15
C VAL A 66 7.00 -6.22 9.90
N MET A 67 5.80 -6.09 9.29
CA MET A 67 5.62 -5.23 8.12
C MET A 67 5.76 -3.74 8.48
N ILE A 68 5.15 -3.34 9.60
CA ILE A 68 5.23 -1.96 10.11
C ILE A 68 6.67 -1.59 10.45
N GLU A 69 7.44 -2.47 11.10
CA GLU A 69 8.86 -2.24 11.42
C GLU A 69 9.69 -2.03 10.14
N ALA A 70 9.46 -2.83 9.09
CA ALA A 70 10.12 -2.64 7.80
C ALA A 70 9.78 -1.29 7.16
N GLN A 71 8.50 -0.89 7.20
CA GLN A 71 8.06 0.43 6.70
C GLN A 71 8.66 1.58 7.52
N ILE A 72 8.76 1.45 8.85
CA ILE A 72 9.40 2.45 9.71
C ILE A 72 10.86 2.61 9.31
N GLY A 73 11.61 1.50 9.11
CA GLY A 73 13.00 1.55 8.65
C GLY A 73 13.14 2.30 7.32
N TYR A 74 12.25 2.03 6.36
CA TYR A 74 12.21 2.73 5.07
C TYR A 74 11.93 4.23 5.23
N VAL A 75 10.96 4.60 6.08
CA VAL A 75 10.62 6.00 6.37
C VAL A 75 11.75 6.73 7.07
N LEU A 76 12.47 6.08 7.98
CA LEU A 76 13.65 6.66 8.62
C LEU A 76 14.74 6.96 7.59
N GLY A 77 15.00 6.07 6.63
CA GLY A 77 15.90 6.33 5.51
C GLY A 77 15.46 7.52 4.64
N ALA A 78 14.14 7.71 4.47
CA ALA A 78 13.60 8.87 3.77
C ALA A 78 13.77 10.17 4.57
N ILE A 79 13.67 10.12 5.91
CA ILE A 79 13.86 11.29 6.80
C ILE A 79 15.34 11.70 6.85
N ASP A 80 16.25 10.74 6.74
CA ASP A 80 17.70 10.98 6.74
C ASP A 80 18.20 11.53 5.38
N ASP A 81 17.35 11.54 4.34
CA ASP A 81 17.65 12.16 3.05
C ASP A 81 17.65 13.70 3.16
N ASP A 82 18.57 14.36 2.45
CA ASP A 82 18.69 15.83 2.47
C ASP A 82 17.56 16.57 1.74
N ALA A 83 16.70 15.85 1.02
CA ALA A 83 15.59 16.44 0.28
C ALA A 83 14.48 16.94 1.21
N ARG A 84 14.09 18.21 1.05
CA ARG A 84 12.95 18.77 1.80
C ARG A 84 11.59 18.24 1.37
N VAL A 85 11.51 17.78 0.14
CA VAL A 85 10.29 17.25 -0.45
C VAL A 85 10.64 15.93 -1.15
N LEU A 86 9.99 14.89 -0.75
CA LEU A 86 10.09 13.56 -1.35
C LEU A 86 8.73 13.20 -1.95
N GLU A 87 8.70 13.03 -3.24
CA GLU A 87 7.53 12.56 -3.98
C GLU A 87 7.93 11.40 -4.87
N VAL A 88 7.30 10.26 -4.68
CA VAL A 88 7.56 9.11 -5.54
C VAL A 88 7.15 9.40 -6.97
N SER A 89 7.96 9.01 -7.94
CA SER A 89 7.63 9.18 -9.36
C SER A 89 6.47 8.25 -9.75
N LEU A 90 5.61 8.74 -10.67
CA LEU A 90 4.50 7.92 -11.18
C LEU A 90 4.99 6.61 -11.79
N ALA A 91 6.11 6.66 -12.52
CA ALA A 91 6.69 5.48 -13.16
C ALA A 91 7.15 4.42 -12.13
N ALA A 92 7.77 4.84 -11.02
CA ALA A 92 8.17 3.92 -9.95
C ALA A 92 6.94 3.28 -9.29
N GLN A 93 5.94 4.07 -8.94
CA GLN A 93 4.70 3.56 -8.37
C GLN A 93 3.98 2.57 -9.30
N GLN A 94 3.88 2.88 -10.60
CA GLN A 94 3.24 2.00 -11.58
C GLN A 94 3.99 0.67 -11.74
N ARG A 95 5.32 0.70 -11.83
CA ARG A 95 6.14 -0.53 -11.90
C ARG A 95 5.97 -1.40 -10.65
N TYR A 96 5.97 -0.77 -9.47
CA TYR A 96 5.77 -1.47 -8.19
C TYR A 96 4.39 -2.12 -8.14
N THR A 97 3.35 -1.38 -8.51
CA THR A 97 1.96 -1.88 -8.53
C THR A 97 1.80 -3.05 -9.51
N ALA A 98 2.37 -2.95 -10.72
CA ALA A 98 2.30 -4.01 -11.71
C ALA A 98 3.02 -5.30 -11.27
N ASP A 99 4.17 -5.19 -10.58
CA ASP A 99 4.86 -6.33 -10.00
C ASP A 99 4.01 -7.01 -8.91
N LEU A 100 3.37 -6.23 -8.03
CA LEU A 100 2.48 -6.77 -7.00
C LEU A 100 1.24 -7.47 -7.60
N ASP A 101 0.60 -6.86 -8.59
CA ASP A 101 -0.56 -7.45 -9.26
C ASP A 101 -0.19 -8.78 -9.96
N ALA A 102 0.98 -8.85 -10.59
CA ALA A 102 1.49 -10.08 -11.19
C ALA A 102 1.73 -11.19 -10.14
N ARG A 103 2.32 -10.86 -8.99
CA ARG A 103 2.53 -11.81 -7.89
C ARG A 103 1.22 -12.23 -7.25
N ALA A 104 0.24 -11.33 -7.15
CA ALA A 104 -1.07 -11.60 -6.56
C ALA A 104 -1.90 -12.60 -7.38
N ALA A 105 -1.71 -12.65 -8.70
CA ALA A 105 -2.52 -13.45 -9.61
C ALA A 105 -2.57 -14.95 -9.25
N ASP A 106 -1.45 -15.49 -8.77
CA ASP A 106 -1.30 -16.91 -8.42
C ASP A 106 -1.62 -17.21 -6.95
N THR A 107 -2.07 -16.20 -6.18
CA THR A 107 -2.39 -16.39 -4.78
C THR A 107 -3.77 -17.02 -4.57
N VAL A 108 -3.95 -17.73 -3.47
CA VAL A 108 -5.25 -18.27 -3.06
C VAL A 108 -6.31 -17.19 -2.87
N TRP A 109 -5.91 -15.95 -2.62
CA TRP A 109 -6.81 -14.81 -2.43
C TRP A 109 -7.56 -14.45 -3.72
N LEU A 110 -6.91 -14.56 -4.88
CA LEU A 110 -7.53 -14.32 -6.19
C LEU A 110 -7.97 -15.60 -6.89
N GLY A 111 -7.19 -16.68 -6.77
CA GLY A 111 -7.45 -17.96 -7.44
C GLY A 111 -8.35 -18.92 -6.68
N GLY A 112 -8.57 -18.71 -5.38
CA GLY A 112 -9.27 -19.67 -4.51
C GLY A 112 -10.80 -19.72 -4.65
N GLY A 113 -11.42 -18.89 -5.46
CA GLY A 113 -12.87 -18.91 -5.74
C GLY A 113 -13.77 -18.39 -4.60
N CYS A 114 -13.21 -17.89 -3.51
CA CYS A 114 -13.94 -17.27 -2.39
C CYS A 114 -13.91 -15.74 -2.50
N GLU A 115 -14.99 -15.10 -2.06
CA GLU A 115 -14.96 -13.66 -1.82
C GLU A 115 -14.15 -13.36 -0.56
N SER A 116 -13.23 -12.40 -0.66
CA SER A 116 -12.37 -11.98 0.42
C SER A 116 -12.41 -10.48 0.61
N TRP A 117 -12.51 -10.01 1.84
CA TRP A 117 -12.45 -8.60 2.21
C TRP A 117 -11.07 -7.94 1.95
N TYR A 118 -10.06 -8.75 1.64
CA TYR A 118 -8.73 -8.29 1.23
C TYR A 118 -8.67 -7.89 -0.25
N VAL A 119 -9.65 -8.33 -1.03
CA VAL A 119 -9.74 -8.03 -2.47
C VAL A 119 -10.73 -6.90 -2.67
N ASP A 120 -10.32 -5.88 -3.39
CA ASP A 120 -11.22 -4.79 -3.77
C ASP A 120 -12.37 -5.34 -4.64
N ALA A 121 -13.60 -5.13 -4.18
CA ALA A 121 -14.78 -5.70 -4.81
C ALA A 121 -15.04 -5.16 -6.22
N THR A 122 -14.63 -3.92 -6.49
CA THR A 122 -14.84 -3.23 -7.78
C THR A 122 -13.79 -3.61 -8.79
N THR A 123 -12.51 -3.55 -8.40
CA THR A 123 -11.38 -3.75 -9.32
C THR A 123 -10.86 -5.18 -9.34
N ARG A 124 -11.28 -6.00 -8.39
CA ARG A 124 -10.81 -7.38 -8.18
C ARG A 124 -9.29 -7.47 -7.93
N ARG A 125 -8.67 -6.38 -7.49
CA ARG A 125 -7.25 -6.34 -7.13
C ARG A 125 -7.06 -6.67 -5.65
N LEU A 126 -5.94 -7.31 -5.34
CA LEU A 126 -5.48 -7.55 -3.97
C LEU A 126 -4.76 -6.29 -3.47
N THR A 127 -5.51 -5.36 -2.86
CA THR A 127 -4.99 -4.04 -2.50
C THR A 127 -4.53 -3.90 -1.05
N LEU A 128 -4.85 -4.88 -0.19
CA LEU A 128 -4.49 -4.86 1.23
C LEU A 128 -3.28 -5.71 1.56
N LEU A 129 -3.24 -6.94 1.02
CA LEU A 129 -2.22 -7.90 1.40
C LEU A 129 -0.97 -7.80 0.53
N TRP A 130 0.17 -8.00 1.16
CA TRP A 130 1.41 -8.33 0.49
C TRP A 130 1.31 -9.74 -0.10
N PRO A 131 1.55 -9.94 -1.41
CA PRO A 131 1.30 -11.22 -2.08
C PRO A 131 2.44 -12.23 -1.95
N ASP A 132 3.43 -12.01 -1.09
CA ASP A 132 4.63 -12.84 -0.93
C ASP A 132 4.97 -13.00 0.56
N LEU A 133 6.11 -13.58 0.88
CA LEU A 133 6.57 -13.81 2.25
C LEU A 133 7.02 -12.51 2.93
N ALA A 134 6.86 -12.41 4.24
CA ALA A 134 7.17 -11.22 5.01
C ALA A 134 8.65 -10.80 4.92
N TYR A 135 9.57 -11.77 4.83
CA TYR A 135 10.99 -11.45 4.68
C TYR A 135 11.29 -10.79 3.33
N ALA A 136 10.59 -11.18 2.26
CA ALA A 136 10.73 -10.54 0.95
C ALA A 136 10.25 -9.07 0.99
N PHE A 137 9.23 -8.76 1.78
CA PHE A 137 8.81 -7.38 2.05
C PHE A 137 9.89 -6.60 2.79
N ARG A 138 10.39 -7.17 3.90
CA ARG A 138 11.46 -6.55 4.70
C ARG A 138 12.72 -6.29 3.85
N ASP A 139 13.14 -7.28 3.07
CA ASP A 139 14.34 -7.16 2.24
C ASP A 139 14.17 -6.09 1.14
N ARG A 140 12.93 -5.94 0.61
CA ARG A 140 12.60 -4.90 -0.38
C ARG A 140 12.59 -3.48 0.21
N LEU A 141 12.30 -3.35 1.50
CA LEU A 141 12.26 -2.07 2.21
C LEU A 141 13.52 -1.85 3.09
N ALA A 142 14.54 -2.69 2.97
CA ALA A 142 15.74 -2.62 3.81
C ALA A 142 16.51 -1.31 3.66
N GLU A 143 16.45 -0.71 2.47
CA GLU A 143 17.09 0.58 2.16
C GLU A 143 16.09 1.51 1.47
N PHE A 144 16.22 2.81 1.75
CA PHE A 144 15.42 3.84 1.08
C PHE A 144 15.87 3.97 -0.38
N ASP A 145 14.96 3.72 -1.32
CA ASP A 145 15.22 3.80 -2.76
C ASP A 145 15.08 5.26 -3.25
N ARG A 146 16.13 6.06 -3.09
CA ARG A 146 16.14 7.47 -3.48
C ARG A 146 15.83 7.68 -4.96
N ASP A 147 16.23 6.76 -5.83
CA ASP A 147 16.07 6.87 -7.29
C ASP A 147 14.60 6.77 -7.74
N ALA A 148 13.73 6.24 -6.89
CA ALA A 148 12.30 6.21 -7.16
C ALA A 148 11.60 7.57 -6.98
N TYR A 149 12.27 8.54 -6.34
CA TYR A 149 11.70 9.83 -5.95
C TYR A 149 12.21 10.98 -6.83
N LEU A 150 11.35 12.00 -6.94
CA LEU A 150 11.61 13.25 -7.68
C LEU A 150 12.47 14.21 -6.83
#